data_db62a62c417ce47243415dd32b2a9888
#
_entry.id   db62a62c417ce47243415dd32b2a9888
#
_cell.length_a   1.000
_cell.length_b   1.000
_cell.length_c   1.000
_cell.angle_alpha   90.00
_cell.angle_beta   90.00
_cell.angle_gamma   90.00
#
_symmetry.space_group_name_H-M   'P 1'
#
loop_
_entity.id
_entity.type
_entity.pdbx_description
1 polymer ?
#
loop_
_entity_poly.entity_id
_entity_poly.type
_entity_poly.pdbx_seq_one_letter_code
_entity_poly.pdbx_strand_id
1 'polypeptide(L)'
;MALSREVFKESYKAFSEAVGRDIEDKKALEDYKNELYGIIRSVEATAKELGERGLAILNKYGLKVTDFKGGSRSPLTLLDRLVQGEMKEPSATFIGLADNLDGCFTKTVSLGTRQIIGCAFEDGLNDCIKGIISLFDNLTAYNTAREIVRYYYTLGILTDVSRQIAAYREEKNVMLIADTTELLSKVIEGSDAPFIYEKTGTHVDHYMIDEFQDTSGMQWNNFRPLIEESLAHSRDNLIV
;
A
#
# COMPACT_ATOMS: atom_id res chain seq x y z
N MET A 1 -13.87 16.78 13.34
CA MET A 1 -13.33 17.39 12.10
C MET A 1 -11.87 17.86 12.20
N ALA A 2 -11.42 18.49 13.32
CA ALA A 2 -10.02 18.89 13.51
C ALA A 2 -9.07 17.69 13.60
N LEU A 3 -9.36 16.70 14.43
CA LEU A 3 -8.55 15.48 14.63
C LEU A 3 -8.30 14.72 13.35
N SER A 4 -9.34 14.53 12.51
CA SER A 4 -9.21 13.83 11.21
C SER A 4 -8.28 14.56 10.24
N ARG A 5 -8.16 15.88 10.35
CA ARG A 5 -7.30 16.70 9.51
C ARG A 5 -5.84 16.67 9.96
N GLU A 6 -5.60 16.65 11.28
CA GLU A 6 -4.25 16.50 11.84
C GLU A 6 -3.67 15.12 11.51
N VAL A 7 -4.44 14.06 11.74
CA VAL A 7 -4.05 12.69 11.36
C VAL A 7 -3.77 12.59 9.85
N PHE A 8 -4.57 13.27 9.02
CA PHE A 8 -4.30 13.32 7.58
C PHE A 8 -2.99 14.04 7.27
N LYS A 9 -2.69 15.18 7.91
CA LYS A 9 -1.43 15.91 7.72
C LYS A 9 -0.21 15.08 8.11
N GLU A 10 -0.27 14.41 9.26
CA GLU A 10 0.80 13.53 9.74
C GLU A 10 1.03 12.35 8.76
N SER A 11 -0.06 11.71 8.33
CA SER A 11 0.02 10.61 7.36
C SER A 11 0.51 11.08 5.99
N TYR A 12 0.12 12.26 5.55
CA TYR A 12 0.56 12.87 4.30
C TYR A 12 2.06 13.20 4.35
N LYS A 13 2.53 13.80 5.45
CA LYS A 13 3.95 14.11 5.65
C LYS A 13 4.78 12.84 5.67
N ALA A 14 4.38 11.82 6.44
CA ALA A 14 5.05 10.54 6.49
C ALA A 14 5.08 9.85 5.12
N PHE A 15 3.99 9.92 4.34
CA PHE A 15 3.92 9.38 3.00
C PHE A 15 4.84 10.15 2.04
N SER A 16 4.84 11.48 2.07
CA SER A 16 5.71 12.33 1.25
C SER A 16 7.19 12.08 1.54
N GLU A 17 7.56 11.94 2.82
CA GLU A 17 8.91 11.59 3.25
C GLU A 17 9.31 10.18 2.79
N ALA A 18 8.41 9.20 2.92
CA ALA A 18 8.64 7.82 2.50
C ALA A 18 8.81 7.68 0.98
N VAL A 19 8.07 8.47 0.20
CA VAL A 19 8.15 8.49 -1.27
C VAL A 19 9.35 9.32 -1.73
N GLY A 20 9.90 10.20 -0.86
CA GLY A 20 11.05 11.07 -1.18
C GLY A 20 10.73 12.10 -2.27
N ARG A 21 9.45 12.46 -2.44
CA ARG A 21 8.98 13.36 -3.50
C ARG A 21 7.99 14.38 -2.94
N ASP A 22 8.05 15.57 -3.50
CA ASP A 22 7.06 16.60 -3.25
C ASP A 22 5.77 16.28 -4.03
N ILE A 23 4.76 15.80 -3.31
CA ILE A 23 3.46 15.43 -3.89
C ILE A 23 2.66 16.69 -4.27
N GLU A 24 3.06 17.88 -3.83
CA GLU A 24 2.47 19.14 -4.24
C GLU A 24 2.93 19.56 -5.65
N ASP A 25 4.05 19.04 -6.15
CA ASP A 25 4.48 19.22 -7.53
C ASP A 25 3.70 18.29 -8.46
N LYS A 26 2.90 18.88 -9.35
CA LYS A 26 2.11 18.13 -10.33
C LYS A 26 2.95 17.28 -11.26
N LYS A 27 4.16 17.71 -11.60
CA LYS A 27 5.06 16.94 -12.46
C LYS A 27 5.62 15.73 -11.72
N ALA A 28 6.08 15.92 -10.50
CA ALA A 28 6.54 14.81 -9.66
C ALA A 28 5.44 13.77 -9.41
N LEU A 29 4.20 14.25 -9.23
CA LEU A 29 3.03 13.38 -9.07
C LEU A 29 2.72 12.58 -10.35
N GLU A 30 2.81 13.19 -11.52
CA GLU A 30 2.61 12.52 -12.82
C GLU A 30 3.72 11.49 -13.10
N ASP A 31 4.98 11.83 -12.83
CA ASP A 31 6.10 10.91 -12.95
C ASP A 31 5.93 9.69 -12.04
N TYR A 32 5.50 9.92 -10.79
CA TYR A 32 5.20 8.85 -9.85
C TYR A 32 4.06 7.95 -10.34
N LYS A 33 2.98 8.52 -10.86
CA LYS A 33 1.90 7.76 -11.49
C LYS A 33 2.42 6.85 -12.60
N ASN A 34 3.27 7.38 -13.46
CA ASN A 34 3.82 6.62 -14.58
C ASN A 34 4.70 5.46 -14.12
N GLU A 35 5.46 5.62 -13.04
CA GLU A 35 6.23 4.52 -12.42
C GLU A 35 5.31 3.43 -11.87
N LEU A 36 4.25 3.82 -11.15
CA LEU A 36 3.28 2.86 -10.61
C LEU A 36 2.62 2.04 -11.73
N TYR A 37 2.21 2.71 -12.82
CA TYR A 37 1.69 2.01 -14.00
C TYR A 37 2.75 1.15 -14.69
N GLY A 38 4.02 1.54 -14.64
CA GLY A 38 5.13 0.73 -15.11
C GLY A 38 5.24 -0.60 -14.37
N ILE A 39 5.17 -0.56 -13.04
CA ILE A 39 5.17 -1.75 -12.18
C ILE A 39 3.97 -2.66 -12.52
N ILE A 40 2.77 -2.08 -12.58
CA ILE A 40 1.55 -2.83 -12.86
C ILE A 40 1.66 -3.54 -14.23
N ARG A 41 1.99 -2.78 -15.29
CA ARG A 41 2.10 -3.33 -16.65
C ARG A 41 3.18 -4.41 -16.78
N SER A 42 4.31 -4.24 -16.10
CA SER A 42 5.39 -5.21 -16.12
C SER A 42 4.95 -6.58 -15.57
N VAL A 43 4.27 -6.57 -14.40
CA VAL A 43 3.77 -7.80 -13.77
C VAL A 43 2.66 -8.44 -14.61
N GLU A 44 1.71 -7.65 -15.12
CA GLU A 44 0.63 -8.15 -15.98
C GLU A 44 1.16 -8.72 -17.31
N ALA A 45 2.18 -8.08 -17.89
CA ALA A 45 2.82 -8.58 -19.10
C ALA A 45 3.53 -9.91 -18.86
N THR A 46 4.26 -10.04 -17.74
CA THR A 46 4.93 -11.30 -17.37
C THR A 46 3.91 -12.42 -17.12
N ALA A 47 2.81 -12.11 -16.42
CA ALA A 47 1.73 -13.08 -16.19
C ALA A 47 1.10 -13.55 -17.49
N LYS A 48 0.84 -12.62 -18.41
CA LYS A 48 0.29 -12.91 -19.74
C LYS A 48 1.25 -13.76 -20.56
N GLU A 49 2.53 -13.42 -20.61
CA GLU A 49 3.57 -14.16 -21.31
C GLU A 49 3.67 -15.62 -20.83
N LEU A 50 3.66 -15.82 -19.51
CA LEU A 50 3.66 -17.17 -18.92
C LEU A 50 2.39 -17.96 -19.31
N GLY A 51 1.24 -17.30 -19.30
CA GLY A 51 -0.02 -17.88 -19.74
C GLY A 51 0.02 -18.29 -21.23
N GLU A 52 0.44 -17.38 -22.11
CA GLU A 52 0.56 -17.61 -23.56
C GLU A 52 1.55 -18.75 -23.86
N ARG A 53 2.70 -18.77 -23.19
CA ARG A 53 3.69 -19.81 -23.29
C ARG A 53 3.13 -21.19 -22.88
N GLY A 54 2.43 -21.25 -21.76
CA GLY A 54 1.79 -22.46 -21.27
C GLY A 54 0.75 -22.99 -22.28
N LEU A 55 -0.13 -22.12 -22.80
CA LEU A 55 -1.13 -22.48 -23.81
C LEU A 55 -0.49 -22.91 -25.15
N ALA A 56 0.60 -22.24 -25.54
CA ALA A 56 1.34 -22.63 -26.76
C ALA A 56 1.91 -24.04 -26.65
N ILE A 57 2.45 -24.42 -25.46
CA ILE A 57 2.92 -25.79 -25.23
C ILE A 57 1.75 -26.77 -25.32
N LEU A 58 0.62 -26.48 -24.69
CA LEU A 58 -0.56 -27.34 -24.78
C LEU A 58 -1.00 -27.52 -26.22
N ASN A 59 -1.10 -26.44 -26.97
CA ASN A 59 -1.48 -26.48 -28.40
C ASN A 59 -0.49 -27.29 -29.27
N LYS A 60 0.82 -27.17 -29.01
CA LYS A 60 1.88 -27.95 -29.69
C LYS A 60 1.64 -29.45 -29.58
N TYR A 61 1.12 -29.90 -28.44
CA TYR A 61 0.82 -31.32 -28.20
C TYR A 61 -0.64 -31.70 -28.45
N GLY A 62 -1.45 -30.78 -29.01
CA GLY A 62 -2.88 -31.02 -29.29
C GLY A 62 -3.72 -31.18 -28.02
N LEU A 63 -3.24 -30.66 -26.88
CA LEU A 63 -3.90 -30.72 -25.58
C LEU A 63 -4.75 -29.47 -25.34
N LYS A 64 -5.86 -29.65 -24.61
CA LYS A 64 -6.68 -28.58 -24.08
C LYS A 64 -6.59 -28.56 -22.54
N VAL A 65 -6.83 -27.43 -21.93
CA VAL A 65 -6.87 -27.32 -20.45
C VAL A 65 -7.89 -28.29 -19.84
N THR A 66 -8.91 -28.69 -20.59
CA THR A 66 -9.95 -29.65 -20.17
C THR A 66 -9.46 -31.11 -20.14
N ASP A 67 -8.34 -31.44 -20.78
CA ASP A 67 -7.77 -32.80 -20.79
C ASP A 67 -7.06 -33.12 -19.46
N PHE A 68 -6.84 -32.12 -18.65
CA PHE A 68 -6.21 -32.24 -17.35
C PHE A 68 -7.23 -32.50 -16.23
N LYS A 69 -6.73 -32.91 -15.07
CA LYS A 69 -7.56 -33.18 -13.88
C LYS A 69 -8.47 -32.00 -13.57
N GLY A 70 -9.76 -32.31 -13.47
CA GLY A 70 -10.80 -31.30 -13.23
C GLY A 70 -11.60 -30.93 -14.50
N GLY A 71 -11.15 -31.29 -15.68
CA GLY A 71 -11.85 -30.99 -16.96
C GLY A 71 -12.07 -29.47 -17.12
N SER A 72 -13.31 -29.02 -17.24
CA SER A 72 -13.68 -27.59 -17.34
C SER A 72 -13.32 -26.78 -16.07
N ARG A 73 -13.07 -27.46 -14.96
CA ARG A 73 -12.60 -26.87 -13.70
C ARG A 73 -11.12 -27.15 -13.44
N SER A 74 -10.37 -27.50 -14.48
CA SER A 74 -8.94 -27.75 -14.38
C SER A 74 -8.22 -26.52 -13.78
N PRO A 75 -7.23 -26.73 -12.88
CA PRO A 75 -6.40 -25.64 -12.39
C PRO A 75 -5.70 -24.88 -13.52
N LEU A 76 -5.40 -25.53 -14.64
CA LEU A 76 -4.75 -24.92 -15.81
C LEU A 76 -5.63 -23.91 -16.56
N THR A 77 -6.93 -23.79 -16.23
CA THR A 77 -7.77 -22.67 -16.72
C THR A 77 -7.24 -21.31 -16.26
N LEU A 78 -6.33 -21.28 -15.26
CA LEU A 78 -5.63 -20.07 -14.88
C LEU A 78 -4.81 -19.48 -16.03
N LEU A 79 -4.23 -20.32 -16.92
CA LEU A 79 -3.48 -19.85 -18.09
C LEU A 79 -4.34 -18.99 -19.00
N ASP A 80 -5.57 -19.45 -19.32
CA ASP A 80 -6.52 -18.67 -20.14
C ASP A 80 -6.86 -17.33 -19.49
N ARG A 81 -7.06 -17.31 -18.16
CA ARG A 81 -7.39 -16.09 -17.43
C ARG A 81 -6.27 -15.08 -17.43
N LEU A 82 -5.03 -15.53 -17.23
CA LEU A 82 -3.85 -14.65 -17.29
C LEU A 82 -3.69 -14.01 -18.67
N VAL A 83 -3.94 -14.77 -19.75
CA VAL A 83 -3.94 -14.24 -21.12
C VAL A 83 -5.03 -13.21 -21.34
N GLN A 84 -6.20 -13.38 -20.70
CA GLN A 84 -7.29 -12.40 -20.71
C GLN A 84 -7.05 -11.17 -19.82
N GLY A 85 -5.93 -11.14 -19.09
CA GLY A 85 -5.58 -10.05 -18.17
C GLY A 85 -6.21 -10.17 -16.78
N GLU A 86 -6.79 -11.34 -16.46
CA GLU A 86 -7.33 -11.59 -15.12
C GLU A 86 -6.20 -12.05 -14.18
N MET A 87 -5.70 -11.13 -13.33
CA MET A 87 -4.70 -11.43 -12.29
C MET A 87 -5.35 -12.17 -11.11
N LYS A 88 -5.64 -13.45 -11.33
CA LYS A 88 -6.23 -14.32 -10.30
C LYS A 88 -5.16 -15.15 -9.63
N GLU A 89 -5.19 -15.17 -8.29
CA GLU A 89 -4.25 -15.98 -7.49
C GLU A 89 -4.33 -17.46 -7.85
N PRO A 90 -3.16 -18.14 -7.95
CA PRO A 90 -3.10 -19.59 -8.13
C PRO A 90 -3.81 -20.31 -6.98
N SER A 91 -4.69 -21.24 -7.30
CA SER A 91 -5.33 -22.08 -6.28
C SER A 91 -4.34 -23.09 -5.70
N ALA A 92 -4.61 -23.59 -4.50
CA ALA A 92 -3.80 -24.66 -3.91
C ALA A 92 -3.65 -25.89 -4.82
N THR A 93 -4.67 -26.17 -5.64
CA THR A 93 -4.62 -27.24 -6.63
C THR A 93 -3.70 -26.92 -7.81
N PHE A 94 -3.59 -25.64 -8.22
CA PHE A 94 -2.63 -25.22 -9.23
C PHE A 94 -1.19 -25.29 -8.69
N ILE A 95 -0.97 -24.79 -7.47
CA ILE A 95 0.33 -24.86 -6.78
C ILE A 95 0.79 -26.30 -6.64
N GLY A 96 -0.12 -27.22 -6.31
CA GLY A 96 0.16 -28.64 -6.20
C GLY A 96 0.47 -29.37 -7.53
N LEU A 97 0.43 -28.69 -8.68
CA LEU A 97 0.88 -29.24 -9.97
C LEU A 97 2.39 -29.07 -10.18
N ALA A 98 3.03 -28.14 -9.49
CA ALA A 98 4.47 -27.91 -9.63
C ALA A 98 5.24 -29.19 -9.23
N ASP A 99 6.12 -29.66 -10.12
CA ASP A 99 6.88 -30.90 -9.98
C ASP A 99 6.03 -32.18 -9.75
N ASN A 100 4.74 -32.10 -10.03
CA ASN A 100 3.78 -33.19 -9.75
C ASN A 100 3.00 -33.56 -11.02
N LEU A 101 3.64 -34.33 -11.90
CA LEU A 101 3.02 -34.82 -13.12
C LEU A 101 1.76 -35.67 -12.83
N ASP A 102 1.77 -36.49 -11.78
CA ASP A 102 0.62 -37.34 -11.42
C ASP A 102 -0.60 -36.50 -11.01
N GLY A 103 -0.38 -35.32 -10.49
CA GLY A 103 -1.43 -34.34 -10.19
C GLY A 103 -2.19 -33.84 -11.41
N CYS A 104 -1.58 -33.91 -12.59
CA CYS A 104 -2.16 -33.47 -13.85
C CYS A 104 -3.17 -34.46 -14.44
N PHE A 105 -3.13 -35.74 -14.04
CA PHE A 105 -3.92 -36.76 -14.66
C PHE A 105 -5.32 -36.92 -14.09
N THR A 106 -6.29 -37.21 -14.98
CA THR A 106 -7.59 -37.75 -14.56
C THR A 106 -7.45 -39.24 -14.25
N LYS A 107 -8.34 -39.80 -13.43
CA LYS A 107 -8.30 -41.24 -13.08
C LYS A 107 -8.50 -42.16 -14.30
N THR A 108 -9.15 -41.67 -15.36
CA THR A 108 -9.57 -42.40 -16.53
C THR A 108 -8.78 -42.05 -17.81
N VAL A 109 -7.66 -41.31 -17.67
CA VAL A 109 -6.86 -40.90 -18.81
C VAL A 109 -6.18 -42.11 -19.50
N SER A 110 -6.16 -42.12 -20.83
CA SER A 110 -5.48 -43.18 -21.62
C SER A 110 -3.96 -43.14 -21.44
N LEU A 111 -3.28 -44.28 -21.60
CA LEU A 111 -1.82 -44.33 -21.53
C LEU A 111 -1.16 -43.38 -22.53
N GLY A 112 -1.72 -43.29 -23.78
CA GLY A 112 -1.21 -42.38 -24.79
C GLY A 112 -1.33 -40.91 -24.40
N THR A 113 -2.46 -40.50 -23.84
CA THR A 113 -2.66 -39.13 -23.34
C THR A 113 -1.74 -38.82 -22.17
N ARG A 114 -1.47 -39.79 -21.28
CA ARG A 114 -0.48 -39.63 -20.19
C ARG A 114 0.92 -39.32 -20.72
N GLN A 115 1.36 -40.05 -21.74
CA GLN A 115 2.67 -39.82 -22.35
C GLN A 115 2.74 -38.42 -22.98
N ILE A 116 1.69 -38.00 -23.70
CA ILE A 116 1.62 -36.66 -24.32
C ILE A 116 1.66 -35.55 -23.26
N ILE A 117 0.89 -35.71 -22.19
CA ILE A 117 0.93 -34.74 -21.04
C ILE A 117 2.32 -34.73 -20.41
N GLY A 118 2.97 -35.88 -20.22
CA GLY A 118 4.33 -35.99 -19.73
C GLY A 118 5.33 -35.19 -20.58
N CYS A 119 5.28 -35.40 -21.92
CA CYS A 119 6.11 -34.63 -22.84
C CYS A 119 5.86 -33.11 -22.77
N ALA A 120 4.59 -32.69 -22.68
CA ALA A 120 4.26 -31.27 -22.55
C ALA A 120 4.77 -30.69 -21.19
N PHE A 121 4.69 -31.49 -20.14
CA PHE A 121 5.18 -31.09 -18.81
C PHE A 121 6.70 -30.88 -18.81
N GLU A 122 7.46 -31.78 -19.42
CA GLU A 122 8.91 -31.70 -19.56
C GLU A 122 9.35 -30.62 -20.57
N ASP A 123 8.56 -30.32 -21.60
CA ASP A 123 8.84 -29.30 -22.63
C ASP A 123 8.62 -27.86 -22.13
N GLY A 124 8.37 -27.68 -20.83
CA GLY A 124 8.35 -26.39 -20.16
C GLY A 124 7.00 -25.98 -19.56
N LEU A 125 5.97 -26.83 -19.60
CA LEU A 125 4.71 -26.54 -18.92
C LEU A 125 4.92 -26.40 -17.40
N ASN A 126 5.77 -27.28 -16.82
CA ASN A 126 6.16 -27.20 -15.41
C ASN A 126 6.87 -25.89 -15.07
N ASP A 127 7.74 -25.40 -15.96
CA ASP A 127 8.43 -24.12 -15.76
C ASP A 127 7.45 -22.95 -15.82
N CYS A 128 6.44 -22.99 -16.69
CA CYS A 128 5.37 -21.99 -16.71
C CYS A 128 4.57 -22.00 -15.39
N ILE A 129 4.23 -23.19 -14.88
CA ILE A 129 3.51 -23.33 -13.59
C ILE A 129 4.35 -22.74 -12.46
N LYS A 130 5.63 -23.09 -12.34
CA LYS A 130 6.54 -22.54 -11.34
C LYS A 130 6.73 -21.04 -11.48
N GLY A 131 6.89 -20.56 -12.71
CA GLY A 131 7.02 -19.14 -13.00
C GLY A 131 5.80 -18.33 -12.53
N ILE A 132 4.59 -18.85 -12.77
CA ILE A 132 3.34 -18.24 -12.30
C ILE A 132 3.31 -18.23 -10.75
N ILE A 133 3.63 -19.33 -10.08
CA ILE A 133 3.67 -19.42 -8.63
C ILE A 133 4.65 -18.37 -8.07
N SER A 134 5.88 -18.35 -8.57
CA SER A 134 6.91 -17.39 -8.13
C SER A 134 6.51 -15.94 -8.39
N LEU A 135 5.81 -15.65 -9.48
CA LEU A 135 5.29 -14.30 -9.75
C LEU A 135 4.28 -13.88 -8.69
N PHE A 136 3.34 -14.77 -8.35
CA PHE A 136 2.29 -14.47 -7.38
C PHE A 136 2.80 -14.42 -5.92
N ASP A 137 3.88 -15.11 -5.58
CA ASP A 137 4.53 -15.01 -4.28
C ASP A 137 5.19 -13.62 -4.04
N ASN A 138 5.44 -12.87 -5.11
CA ASN A 138 6.16 -11.59 -5.07
C ASN A 138 5.32 -10.38 -5.52
N LEU A 139 4.01 -10.39 -5.28
CA LEU A 139 3.09 -9.33 -5.71
C LEU A 139 3.02 -8.10 -4.79
N THR A 140 3.85 -7.97 -3.76
CA THR A 140 3.77 -6.84 -2.81
C THR A 140 3.84 -5.50 -3.52
N ALA A 141 4.83 -5.29 -4.39
CA ALA A 141 4.98 -4.04 -5.14
C ALA A 141 3.80 -3.77 -6.09
N TYR A 142 3.31 -4.81 -6.77
CA TYR A 142 2.15 -4.74 -7.66
C TYR A 142 0.87 -4.36 -6.93
N ASN A 143 0.58 -5.02 -5.81
CA ASN A 143 -0.61 -4.73 -5.01
C ASN A 143 -0.55 -3.33 -4.41
N THR A 144 0.61 -2.91 -3.90
CA THR A 144 0.83 -1.54 -3.41
C THR A 144 0.62 -0.51 -4.51
N ALA A 145 1.20 -0.73 -5.70
CA ALA A 145 1.01 0.17 -6.83
C ALA A 145 -0.45 0.29 -7.25
N ARG A 146 -1.19 -0.82 -7.30
CA ARG A 146 -2.63 -0.82 -7.62
C ARG A 146 -3.46 -0.05 -6.60
N GLU A 147 -3.20 -0.23 -5.32
CA GLU A 147 -3.94 0.49 -4.28
C GLU A 147 -3.62 1.99 -4.32
N ILE A 148 -2.36 2.39 -4.52
CA ILE A 148 -2.00 3.80 -4.66
C ILE A 148 -2.68 4.41 -5.89
N VAL A 149 -2.63 3.74 -7.05
CA VAL A 149 -3.28 4.22 -8.29
C VAL A 149 -4.79 4.36 -8.11
N ARG A 150 -5.43 3.47 -7.36
CA ARG A 150 -6.86 3.53 -7.07
C ARG A 150 -7.26 4.83 -6.38
N TYR A 151 -6.42 5.36 -5.49
CA TYR A 151 -6.68 6.58 -4.74
C TYR A 151 -5.96 7.82 -5.28
N TYR A 152 -5.22 7.66 -6.39
CA TYR A 152 -4.38 8.71 -6.96
C TYR A 152 -5.15 10.01 -7.23
N TYR A 153 -6.32 9.94 -7.85
CA TYR A 153 -7.13 11.13 -8.14
C TYR A 153 -7.69 11.78 -6.88
N THR A 154 -8.02 10.98 -5.87
CA THR A 154 -8.45 11.50 -4.57
C THR A 154 -7.32 12.29 -3.91
N LEU A 155 -6.09 11.79 -3.99
CA LEU A 155 -4.90 12.50 -3.50
C LEU A 155 -4.69 13.82 -4.24
N GLY A 156 -4.82 13.84 -5.57
CA GLY A 156 -4.71 15.04 -6.38
C GLY A 156 -5.75 16.11 -6.01
N ILE A 157 -7.01 15.71 -5.79
CA ILE A 157 -8.07 16.62 -5.35
C ILE A 157 -7.75 17.20 -3.96
N LEU A 158 -7.29 16.39 -3.03
CA LEU A 158 -6.91 16.86 -1.69
C LEU A 158 -5.76 17.87 -1.74
N THR A 159 -4.79 17.65 -2.62
CA THR A 159 -3.68 18.59 -2.85
C THR A 159 -4.18 19.92 -3.41
N ASP A 160 -5.07 19.89 -4.41
CA ASP A 160 -5.65 21.12 -4.98
C ASP A 160 -6.51 21.87 -3.94
N VAL A 161 -7.31 21.17 -3.12
CA VAL A 161 -8.08 21.78 -2.02
C VAL A 161 -7.16 22.41 -0.98
N SER A 162 -6.08 21.74 -0.60
CA SER A 162 -5.10 22.27 0.35
C SER A 162 -4.43 23.54 -0.17
N ARG A 163 -4.08 23.57 -1.45
CA ARG A 163 -3.52 24.76 -2.13
C ARG A 163 -4.49 25.92 -2.14
N GLN A 164 -5.77 25.66 -2.47
CA GLN A 164 -6.80 26.72 -2.48
C GLN A 164 -7.06 27.27 -1.07
N ILE A 165 -7.04 26.40 -0.04
CA ILE A 165 -7.16 26.85 1.35
C ILE A 165 -5.95 27.72 1.73
N ALA A 166 -4.73 27.33 1.35
CA ALA A 166 -3.53 28.13 1.62
C ALA A 166 -3.61 29.51 0.96
N ALA A 167 -3.98 29.56 -0.32
CA ALA A 167 -4.17 30.83 -1.06
C ALA A 167 -5.25 31.73 -0.42
N TYR A 168 -6.38 31.14 -0.01
CA TYR A 168 -7.45 31.89 0.66
C TYR A 168 -6.98 32.48 2.00
N ARG A 169 -6.20 31.71 2.77
CA ARG A 169 -5.63 32.16 4.05
C ARG A 169 -4.70 33.35 3.87
N GLU A 170 -3.86 33.30 2.85
CA GLU A 170 -2.94 34.37 2.52
C GLU A 170 -3.71 35.63 2.04
N GLU A 171 -4.66 35.48 1.11
CA GLU A 171 -5.48 36.58 0.61
C GLU A 171 -6.29 37.27 1.73
N LYS A 172 -6.87 36.52 2.62
CA LYS A 172 -7.73 37.04 3.70
C LYS A 172 -6.99 37.34 5.01
N ASN A 173 -5.69 37.05 5.07
CA ASN A 173 -4.88 37.16 6.28
C ASN A 173 -5.54 36.47 7.51
N VAL A 174 -6.06 35.25 7.29
CA VAL A 174 -6.71 34.44 8.33
C VAL A 174 -5.92 33.17 8.60
N MET A 175 -5.94 32.73 9.85
CA MET A 175 -5.36 31.45 10.28
C MET A 175 -6.49 30.51 10.69
N LEU A 176 -6.40 29.26 10.27
CA LEU A 176 -7.34 28.22 10.73
C LEU A 176 -6.96 27.74 12.12
N ILE A 177 -7.97 27.47 12.95
CA ILE A 177 -7.74 26.91 14.30
C ILE A 177 -6.91 25.62 14.23
N ALA A 178 -7.12 24.79 13.21
CA ALA A 178 -6.35 23.57 13.01
C ALA A 178 -4.85 23.78 12.72
N ASP A 179 -4.45 25.00 12.34
CA ASP A 179 -3.03 25.32 12.07
C ASP A 179 -2.32 25.86 13.31
N THR A 180 -3.08 26.22 14.36
CA THR A 180 -2.49 26.75 15.62
C THR A 180 -1.62 25.69 16.30
N THR A 181 -2.01 24.42 16.25
CA THR A 181 -1.23 23.31 16.84
C THR A 181 0.14 23.17 16.16
N GLU A 182 0.19 23.26 14.83
CA GLU A 182 1.43 23.20 14.06
C GLU A 182 2.31 24.45 14.28
N LEU A 183 1.70 25.62 14.36
CA LEU A 183 2.42 26.85 14.67
C LEU A 183 3.02 26.81 16.05
N LEU A 184 2.26 26.36 17.06
CA LEU A 184 2.74 26.14 18.42
C LEU A 184 3.88 25.13 18.45
N SER A 185 3.77 24.02 17.73
CA SER A 185 4.84 23.01 17.63
C SER A 185 6.14 23.64 17.14
N LYS A 186 6.09 24.45 16.07
CA LYS A 186 7.27 25.14 15.52
C LYS A 186 7.88 26.16 16.48
N VAL A 187 7.05 26.82 17.32
CA VAL A 187 7.52 27.78 18.32
C VAL A 187 8.14 27.07 19.52
N ILE A 188 7.60 25.90 19.89
CA ILE A 188 8.05 25.10 21.03
C ILE A 188 9.27 24.26 20.66
N GLU A 189 9.37 23.83 19.42
CA GLU A 189 10.45 22.98 18.92
C GLU A 189 11.81 23.69 19.10
N GLY A 190 12.65 23.13 19.97
CA GLY A 190 13.95 23.70 20.31
C GLY A 190 13.92 24.81 21.37
N SER A 191 12.76 25.07 22.01
CA SER A 191 12.63 26.01 23.12
C SER A 191 12.57 25.26 24.45
N ASP A 192 13.24 25.78 25.46
CA ASP A 192 13.10 25.27 26.81
C ASP A 192 11.71 25.64 27.40
N ALA A 193 11.13 24.74 28.22
CA ALA A 193 9.83 24.97 28.86
C ALA A 193 9.72 26.31 29.57
N PRO A 194 10.77 26.83 30.25
CA PRO A 194 10.77 28.15 30.86
C PRO A 194 10.38 29.31 29.94
N PHE A 195 10.75 29.22 28.63
CA PHE A 195 10.39 30.25 27.64
C PHE A 195 8.87 30.39 27.49
N ILE A 196 8.14 29.27 27.51
CA ILE A 196 6.68 29.25 27.34
C ILE A 196 6.03 29.89 28.58
N TYR A 197 6.51 29.56 29.77
CA TYR A 197 6.03 30.16 31.01
C TYR A 197 6.34 31.67 31.06
N GLU A 198 7.51 32.10 30.62
CA GLU A 198 7.85 33.50 30.50
C GLU A 198 6.88 34.27 29.60
N LYS A 199 6.50 33.68 28.47
CA LYS A 199 5.57 34.28 27.51
C LYS A 199 4.12 34.30 28.00
N THR A 200 3.67 33.25 28.68
CA THR A 200 2.31 33.16 29.20
C THR A 200 2.17 33.90 30.57
N GLY A 201 3.27 34.15 31.28
CA GLY A 201 3.27 34.77 32.59
C GLY A 201 2.67 33.90 33.70
N THR A 202 2.45 32.61 33.46
CA THR A 202 1.76 31.72 34.38
C THR A 202 2.49 30.38 34.43
N HIS A 203 2.82 29.93 35.63
CA HIS A 203 3.29 28.56 35.91
C HIS A 203 2.11 27.69 36.31
N VAL A 204 2.05 26.46 35.84
CA VAL A 204 0.98 25.50 36.14
C VAL A 204 1.57 24.32 36.89
N ASP A 205 1.10 24.08 38.12
CA ASP A 205 1.59 22.98 38.96
C ASP A 205 0.84 21.68 38.77
N HIS A 206 -0.45 21.76 38.41
CA HIS A 206 -1.32 20.60 38.28
C HIS A 206 -2.00 20.60 36.91
N TYR A 207 -1.92 19.45 36.21
CA TYR A 207 -2.58 19.25 34.92
C TYR A 207 -3.72 18.25 35.08
N MET A 208 -4.91 18.63 34.65
CA MET A 208 -6.07 17.74 34.50
C MET A 208 -6.52 17.80 33.04
N ILE A 209 -6.37 16.70 32.34
CA ILE A 209 -6.65 16.61 30.91
C ILE A 209 -7.89 15.73 30.73
N ASP A 210 -9.00 16.38 30.41
CA ASP A 210 -10.24 15.68 30.07
C ASP A 210 -10.21 15.22 28.62
N GLU A 211 -10.92 14.13 28.31
CA GLU A 211 -11.04 13.54 26.96
C GLU A 211 -9.68 13.30 26.26
N PHE A 212 -8.68 12.79 26.99
CA PHE A 212 -7.33 12.58 26.48
C PHE A 212 -7.29 11.75 25.19
N GLN A 213 -8.26 10.84 25.00
CA GLN A 213 -8.39 10.03 23.77
C GLN A 213 -8.62 10.87 22.51
N ASP A 214 -9.11 12.11 22.64
CA ASP A 214 -9.31 13.05 21.54
C ASP A 214 -8.09 13.96 21.30
N THR A 215 -7.04 13.79 22.09
CA THR A 215 -5.78 14.54 21.97
C THR A 215 -4.92 13.93 20.86
N SER A 216 -4.54 14.73 19.84
CA SER A 216 -3.60 14.28 18.82
C SER A 216 -2.17 14.16 19.35
N GLY A 217 -1.34 13.34 18.68
CA GLY A 217 0.08 13.21 19.01
C GLY A 217 0.83 14.56 18.98
N MET A 218 0.48 15.45 18.05
CA MET A 218 1.07 16.79 17.94
C MET A 218 0.65 17.67 19.10
N GLN A 219 -0.62 17.65 19.50
CA GLN A 219 -1.09 18.40 20.68
C GLN A 219 -0.39 17.90 21.96
N TRP A 220 -0.30 16.58 22.12
CA TRP A 220 0.42 16.00 23.24
C TRP A 220 1.89 16.43 23.28
N ASN A 221 2.58 16.41 22.17
CA ASN A 221 3.97 16.83 22.06
C ASN A 221 4.15 18.32 22.43
N ASN A 222 3.16 19.17 22.18
CA ASN A 222 3.17 20.57 22.60
C ASN A 222 2.97 20.73 24.10
N PHE A 223 2.19 19.85 24.76
CA PHE A 223 1.99 19.88 26.20
C PHE A 223 3.11 19.21 27.00
N ARG A 224 3.74 18.20 26.44
CA ARG A 224 4.72 17.36 27.13
C ARG A 224 5.85 18.15 27.81
N PRO A 225 6.50 19.15 27.17
CA PRO A 225 7.55 19.93 27.82
C PRO A 225 7.07 20.68 29.07
N LEU A 226 5.84 21.20 29.05
CA LEU A 226 5.25 21.91 30.20
C LEU A 226 4.98 20.95 31.37
N ILE A 227 4.51 19.76 31.08
CA ILE A 227 4.26 18.70 32.06
C ILE A 227 5.57 18.20 32.66
N GLU A 228 6.58 17.93 31.84
CA GLU A 228 7.91 17.49 32.29
C GLU A 228 8.58 18.53 33.16
N GLU A 229 8.49 19.83 32.84
CA GLU A 229 8.99 20.94 33.65
C GLU A 229 8.28 21.01 35.01
N SER A 230 6.94 20.96 35.02
CA SER A 230 6.14 20.98 36.24
C SER A 230 6.52 19.82 37.16
N LEU A 231 6.65 18.59 36.64
CA LEU A 231 7.06 17.43 37.42
C LEU A 231 8.49 17.52 37.95
N ALA A 232 9.37 18.22 37.25
CA ALA A 232 10.75 18.45 37.70
C ALA A 232 10.84 19.47 38.86
N HIS A 233 9.91 20.42 38.90
CA HIS A 233 9.96 21.52 39.84
C HIS A 233 9.44 21.18 41.25
N SER A 234 8.44 20.30 41.35
CA SER A 234 7.82 19.93 42.63
C SER A 234 7.46 18.44 42.66
N ARG A 235 7.49 17.87 43.89
CA ARG A 235 7.05 16.48 44.12
C ARG A 235 5.53 16.36 44.38
N ASP A 236 4.84 17.48 44.51
CA ASP A 236 3.41 17.54 44.88
C ASP A 236 2.52 17.81 43.63
N ASN A 237 3.06 17.67 42.44
CA ASN A 237 2.33 17.89 41.19
C ASN A 237 1.42 16.72 40.84
N LEU A 238 0.25 17.02 40.29
CA LEU A 238 -0.75 16.05 39.87
C LEU A 238 -0.95 16.11 38.36
N ILE A 239 -0.93 14.93 37.73
CA ILE A 239 -1.34 14.74 36.33
C ILE A 239 -2.45 13.70 36.32
N VAL A 240 -3.60 14.04 35.76
CA VAL A 240 -4.77 13.16 35.65
C VAL A 240 -5.35 13.28 34.23
#